data_f1dd7c8e284458404bf15118dae48635
#
_entry.id   f1dd7c8e284458404bf15118dae48635
#
_cell.length_a   1.000
_cell.length_b   1.000
_cell.length_c   1.000
_cell.angle_alpha   90.00
_cell.angle_beta   90.00
_cell.angle_gamma   90.00
#
_symmetry.space_group_name_H-M   'P 1'
#
loop_
_entity.id
_entity.type
_entity.pdbx_description
1 polymer ?
#
loop_
_entity_poly.entity_id
_entity_poly.type
_entity_poly.pdbx_seq_one_letter_code
_entity_poly.pdbx_strand_id
1 'polypeptide(L)'
;MNLKRRILLEYRKVYDSAPDAPYLHARDALPERLGLPFESIAAEVKELEQGRFLHWKAQDLYKLSPRGIRVTGNQSELDLEFPER
;
A
#
# COMPACT_ATOMS: atom_id res chain seq x y z
N MET A 1 -12.77 -0.80 -9.60
CA MET A 1 -11.99 -0.42 -8.40
C MET A 1 -10.52 -0.79 -8.63
N ASN A 2 -9.62 0.12 -8.28
CA ASN A 2 -8.18 -0.15 -8.42
C ASN A 2 -7.62 -0.74 -7.12
N LEU A 3 -7.24 -2.00 -7.16
CA LEU A 3 -6.77 -2.71 -5.97
C LEU A 3 -5.46 -2.14 -5.43
N LYS A 4 -4.51 -1.78 -6.32
CA LYS A 4 -3.26 -1.16 -5.90
C LYS A 4 -3.52 0.15 -5.15
N ARG A 5 -4.47 0.95 -5.65
CA ARG A 5 -4.87 2.19 -4.98
C ARG A 5 -5.39 1.92 -3.58
N ARG A 6 -6.26 0.92 -3.42
CA ARG A 6 -6.79 0.55 -2.11
C ARG A 6 -5.70 0.10 -1.15
N ILE A 7 -4.77 -0.70 -1.64
CA ILE A 7 -3.64 -1.17 -0.83
C ILE A 7 -2.82 0.01 -0.34
N LEU A 8 -2.46 0.92 -1.24
CA LEU A 8 -1.65 2.08 -0.87
C LEU A 8 -2.37 2.97 0.14
N LEU A 9 -3.68 3.13 0.01
CA LEU A 9 -4.44 3.95 0.95
C LEU A 9 -4.50 3.32 2.34
N GLU A 10 -4.48 1.98 2.44
CA GLU A 10 -4.38 1.33 3.74
C GLU A 10 -3.02 1.59 4.39
N TYR A 11 -1.95 1.53 3.60
CA TYR A 11 -0.62 1.88 4.10
C TYR A 11 -0.52 3.36 4.48
N ARG A 12 -1.24 4.23 3.76
CA ARG A 12 -1.30 5.65 4.11
C ARG A 12 -1.95 5.87 5.48
N LYS A 13 -3.01 5.13 5.79
CA LYS A 13 -3.64 5.21 7.10
C LYS A 13 -2.66 4.82 8.21
N VAL A 14 -1.86 3.78 7.99
CA VAL A 14 -0.85 3.37 8.95
C VAL A 14 0.22 4.45 9.11
N TYR A 15 0.67 5.03 8.01
CA TYR A 15 1.65 6.11 8.03
C TYR A 15 1.14 7.32 8.81
N ASP A 16 -0.12 7.71 8.58
CA ASP A 16 -0.70 8.85 9.28
C ASP A 16 -0.86 8.59 10.78
N SER A 17 -1.14 7.34 11.16
CA SER A 17 -1.35 6.96 12.56
C SER A 17 -0.04 6.77 13.33
N ALA A 18 1.00 6.26 12.67
CA ALA A 18 2.26 5.90 13.32
C ALA A 18 3.44 6.23 12.40
N PRO A 19 3.71 7.53 12.17
CA PRO A 19 4.74 7.91 11.19
C PRO A 19 6.16 7.45 11.56
N ASP A 20 6.42 7.18 12.84
CA ASP A 20 7.74 6.71 13.28
C ASP A 20 7.97 5.24 12.94
N ALA A 21 6.92 4.43 12.85
CA ALA A 21 7.03 3.01 12.55
C ALA A 21 5.80 2.56 11.75
N PRO A 22 5.64 3.06 10.49
CA PRO A 22 4.41 2.84 9.72
C PRO A 22 4.42 1.52 8.97
N TYR A 23 4.79 0.43 9.63
CA TYR A 23 4.86 -0.89 9.01
C TYR A 23 3.54 -1.64 9.13
N LEU A 24 3.22 -2.43 8.11
CA LEU A 24 2.00 -3.24 8.12
C LEU A 24 2.30 -4.57 7.42
N HIS A 25 1.89 -5.66 8.06
CA HIS A 25 2.03 -6.99 7.47
C HIS A 25 1.00 -7.19 6.35
N ALA A 26 1.49 -7.43 5.14
CA ALA A 26 0.60 -7.63 4.00
C ALA A 26 -0.20 -8.92 4.14
N ARG A 27 0.44 -10.00 4.59
CA ARG A 27 -0.22 -11.30 4.71
C ARG A 27 -1.21 -11.34 5.87
N ASP A 28 -0.83 -10.78 7.00
CA ASP A 28 -1.61 -10.93 8.24
C ASP A 28 -2.66 -9.84 8.45
N ALA A 29 -2.43 -8.65 7.90
CA ALA A 29 -3.28 -7.50 8.19
C ALA A 29 -4.08 -6.96 7.00
N LEU A 30 -3.53 -6.99 5.79
CA LEU A 30 -4.23 -6.43 4.64
C LEU A 30 -5.53 -7.16 4.28
N PRO A 31 -5.60 -8.50 4.35
CA PRO A 31 -6.85 -9.18 3.99
C PRO A 31 -8.04 -8.70 4.81
N GLU A 32 -7.85 -8.53 6.12
CA GLU A 32 -8.90 -8.05 6.99
C GLU A 32 -9.32 -6.61 6.64
N ARG A 33 -8.34 -5.76 6.38
CA ARG A 33 -8.59 -4.35 6.05
C ARG A 33 -9.30 -4.18 4.71
N LEU A 34 -9.02 -5.06 3.75
CA LEU A 34 -9.56 -4.97 2.40
C LEU A 34 -10.78 -5.88 2.17
N GLY A 35 -11.01 -6.84 3.04
CA GLY A 35 -12.07 -7.81 2.86
C GLY A 35 -11.79 -8.78 1.73
N LEU A 36 -10.51 -9.09 1.48
CA LEU A 36 -10.07 -9.95 0.40
C LEU A 36 -9.03 -10.94 0.93
N PRO A 37 -8.98 -12.17 0.40
CA PRO A 37 -7.94 -13.11 0.80
C PRO A 37 -6.57 -12.66 0.27
N PHE A 38 -5.50 -13.08 0.95
CA PHE A 38 -4.15 -12.66 0.56
C PHE A 38 -3.81 -13.07 -0.88
N GLU A 39 -4.28 -14.23 -1.33
CA GLU A 39 -4.02 -14.68 -2.70
C GLU A 39 -4.51 -13.69 -3.75
N SER A 40 -5.54 -12.91 -3.42
CA SER A 40 -6.08 -11.92 -4.34
C SER A 40 -5.28 -10.64 -4.40
N ILE A 41 -4.42 -10.40 -3.42
CA ILE A 41 -3.68 -9.14 -3.32
C ILE A 41 -2.15 -9.31 -3.38
N ALA A 42 -1.66 -10.54 -3.28
CA ALA A 42 -0.22 -10.80 -3.20
C ALA A 42 0.56 -10.22 -4.40
N ALA A 43 0.05 -10.42 -5.61
CA ALA A 43 0.72 -9.92 -6.80
C ALA A 43 0.78 -8.39 -6.83
N GLU A 44 -0.30 -7.74 -6.43
CA GLU A 44 -0.37 -6.28 -6.38
C GLU A 44 0.60 -5.70 -5.36
N VAL A 45 0.72 -6.33 -4.19
CA VAL A 45 1.69 -5.89 -3.18
C VAL A 45 3.11 -5.98 -3.74
N LYS A 46 3.43 -7.08 -4.41
CA LYS A 46 4.74 -7.27 -5.00
C LYS A 46 5.03 -6.23 -6.09
N GLU A 47 4.04 -5.96 -6.93
CA GLU A 47 4.20 -4.97 -7.99
C GLU A 47 4.37 -3.56 -7.42
N LEU A 48 3.68 -3.24 -6.33
CA LEU A 48 3.85 -1.95 -5.67
C LEU A 48 5.26 -1.81 -5.07
N GLU A 49 5.79 -2.88 -4.54
CA GLU A 49 7.16 -2.88 -4.01
C GLU A 49 8.15 -2.73 -5.17
N GLN A 50 7.96 -3.44 -6.27
CA GLN A 50 8.81 -3.34 -7.45
C GLN A 50 8.76 -1.94 -8.08
N GLY A 51 7.59 -1.30 -8.04
CA GLY A 51 7.42 0.07 -8.52
C GLY A 51 7.88 1.12 -7.54
N ARG A 52 8.39 0.72 -6.38
CA ARG A 52 8.94 1.58 -5.33
C ARG A 52 7.89 2.45 -4.65
N PHE A 53 6.65 2.00 -4.63
CA PHE A 53 5.60 2.64 -3.86
C PHE A 53 5.55 2.08 -2.43
N LEU A 54 5.97 0.83 -2.26
CA LEU A 54 6.12 0.20 -0.96
C LEU A 54 7.58 -0.18 -0.75
N HIS A 55 8.03 -0.09 0.49
CA HIS A 55 9.37 -0.47 0.89
C HIS A 55 9.31 -1.74 1.73
N TRP A 56 10.05 -2.76 1.31
CA TRP A 56 10.14 -4.05 2.01
C TRP A 56 11.05 -3.91 3.24
N LYS A 57 10.58 -4.39 4.37
CA LYS A 57 11.35 -4.40 5.61
C LYS A 57 11.77 -5.82 5.99
N ALA A 58 10.80 -6.73 5.94
CA ALA A 58 11.01 -8.13 6.27
C ALA A 58 9.92 -8.91 5.56
N GLN A 59 9.85 -10.23 5.77
CA GLN A 59 8.86 -11.05 5.08
C GLN A 59 7.45 -10.52 5.32
N ASP A 60 6.79 -10.14 4.22
CA ASP A 60 5.42 -9.61 4.20
C ASP A 60 5.23 -8.33 5.02
N LEU A 61 6.33 -7.69 5.45
CA LEU A 61 6.26 -6.45 6.23
C LEU A 61 6.73 -5.29 5.36
N TYR A 62 5.83 -4.34 5.11
CA TYR A 62 6.09 -3.21 4.22
C TYR A 62 5.69 -1.89 4.88
N LYS A 63 6.19 -0.81 4.31
CA LYS A 63 5.73 0.54 4.63
C LYS A 63 5.69 1.35 3.33
N LEU A 64 5.03 2.51 3.34
CA LEU A 64 5.10 3.41 2.20
C LEU A 64 6.53 3.89 2.01
N SER A 65 7.01 3.82 0.78
CA SER A 65 8.27 4.45 0.38
C SER A 65 8.06 5.95 0.27
N PRO A 66 9.14 6.76 0.12
CA PRO A 66 8.98 8.19 -0.18
C PRO A 66 8.06 8.44 -1.37
N ARG A 67 8.15 7.62 -2.42
CA ARG A 67 7.28 7.74 -3.59
C ARG A 67 5.82 7.46 -3.22
N GLY A 68 5.59 6.44 -2.42
CA GLY A 68 4.24 6.09 -1.97
C GLY A 68 3.63 7.18 -1.10
N ILE A 69 4.42 7.77 -0.22
CA ILE A 69 3.97 8.88 0.62
C ILE A 69 3.56 10.07 -0.26
N ARG A 70 4.39 10.41 -1.25
CA ARG A 70 4.10 11.52 -2.15
C ARG A 70 2.82 11.29 -2.94
N VAL A 71 2.68 10.12 -3.54
CA VAL A 71 1.53 9.81 -4.39
C VAL A 71 0.24 9.78 -3.58
N THR A 72 0.26 9.12 -2.41
CA THR A 72 -0.94 9.04 -1.57
C THR A 72 -1.29 10.35 -0.89
N GLY A 73 -0.34 11.28 -0.85
CA GLY A 73 -0.57 12.61 -0.29
C GLY A 73 -1.02 13.63 -1.32
N ASN A 74 -1.13 13.24 -2.60
CA ASN A 74 -1.51 14.15 -3.68
C ASN A 74 -2.60 13.48 -4.52
N GLN A 75 -3.84 13.98 -4.42
CA GLN A 75 -4.98 13.38 -5.09
C GLN A 75 -4.79 13.31 -6.60
N SER A 76 -4.21 14.34 -7.20
CA SER A 76 -3.98 14.35 -8.65
C SER A 76 -3.01 13.27 -9.08
N GLU A 77 -1.91 13.10 -8.35
CA GLU A 77 -0.93 12.05 -8.66
C GLU A 77 -1.53 10.66 -8.41
N LEU A 78 -2.30 10.51 -7.35
CA LEU A 78 -2.95 9.24 -7.06
C LEU A 78 -3.92 8.85 -8.17
N ASP A 79 -4.71 9.80 -8.66
CA ASP A 79 -5.66 9.57 -9.74
C ASP A 79 -4.95 9.25 -11.06
N LEU A 80 -3.78 9.85 -11.28
CA LEU A 80 -2.99 9.61 -12.48
C LEU A 80 -2.33 8.23 -12.48
N GLU A 81 -1.66 7.87 -11.37
CA GLU A 81 -0.93 6.61 -11.27
C GLU A 81 -1.84 5.41 -11.03
N PHE A 82 -2.88 5.60 -10.22
CA PHE A 82 -3.79 4.53 -9.84
C PHE A 82 -5.23 5.03 -9.91
N PRO A 83 -5.78 5.16 -11.13
CA PRO A 83 -7.16 5.65 -11.28
C PRO A 83 -8.16 4.73 -10.58
N GLU A 84 -9.32 5.30 -10.24
CA GLU A 84 -10.34 4.59 -9.46
C GLU A 84 -10.89 3.32 -10.13
N ARG A 85 -10.75 3.19 -11.41
CA ARG A 85 -11.27 2.02 -12.13
C ARG A 85 -10.26 0.98 -12.38
#